data_4013495e065557235b05f1daca63059d
#
_entry.id   4013495e065557235b05f1daca63059d
#
_cell.length_a   1.000
_cell.length_b   1.000
_cell.length_c   1.000
_cell.angle_alpha   90.00
_cell.angle_beta   90.00
_cell.angle_gamma   90.00
#
_symmetry.space_group_name_H-M   'P 1'
#
loop_
_entity.id
_entity.type
_entity.pdbx_description
1 polymer ?
#
loop_
_entity_poly.entity_id
_entity_poly.type
_entity_poly.pdbx_seq_one_letter_code
_entity_poly.pdbx_strand_id
1 'polypeptide(L)'
;MTSEIQGRHRAAVLGSPIAHSLSPVLHRAAYAELGLAHWEYGRHEVDEAALPGFMAGLNGAWAGLSLTMPLKRAVIPLLDAVSDTAASVEAVNTVVFTEDGRRTGDNTDIPGMLAALRERGVQQVEQAAVLGAGATASSALAALSRICVGEVTAYVRSAARAAEMRGWGERLGVSVRTADWSRAAAAFEAPLVIATTPAGTTDALAAAVPEQPGTLFDVLYEPWPTTLATAWGARGGAVVGGLDLLVHQAVLQVEQMTGRSPAPLEAMRAAGEAALASR
;
A
#
# COMPACT_ATOMS: atom_id res chain seq x y z
N MET A 1 -7.07 31.93 -2.42
CA MET A 1 -8.34 31.53 -1.79
C MET A 1 -8.72 30.20 -2.42
N THR A 2 -8.34 29.11 -1.80
CA THR A 2 -8.70 27.75 -2.23
C THR A 2 -10.17 27.53 -1.91
N SER A 3 -10.96 27.27 -2.94
CA SER A 3 -12.37 26.88 -2.79
C SER A 3 -12.42 25.67 -1.87
N GLU A 4 -13.00 25.82 -0.69
CA GLU A 4 -13.45 24.67 0.10
C GLU A 4 -14.41 23.89 -0.77
N ILE A 5 -14.20 22.59 -0.89
CA ILE A 5 -15.15 21.68 -1.52
C ILE A 5 -16.39 21.67 -0.60
N GLN A 6 -17.31 22.64 -0.84
CA GLN A 6 -18.46 22.86 0.01
C GLN A 6 -19.35 21.61 0.03
N GLY A 7 -19.49 21.02 1.22
CA GLY A 7 -20.44 19.95 1.49
C GLY A 7 -19.89 18.52 1.48
N ARG A 8 -18.64 18.28 1.06
CA ARG A 8 -18.03 16.95 1.06
C ARG A 8 -17.02 16.85 2.20
N HIS A 9 -17.31 16.03 3.20
CA HIS A 9 -16.45 15.85 4.37
C HIS A 9 -16.53 14.43 4.95
N ARG A 10 -16.92 13.47 4.13
CA ARG A 10 -16.94 12.06 4.52
C ARG A 10 -15.98 11.24 3.66
N ALA A 11 -15.16 10.47 4.31
CA ALA A 11 -14.32 9.47 3.67
C ALA A 11 -14.31 8.19 4.53
N ALA A 12 -13.90 7.08 3.96
CA ALA A 12 -13.77 5.83 4.70
C ALA A 12 -12.80 4.88 4.04
N VAL A 13 -12.31 3.91 4.82
CA VAL A 13 -11.63 2.72 4.29
C VAL A 13 -12.63 1.58 4.13
N LEU A 14 -12.55 0.88 2.99
CA LEU A 14 -13.32 -0.31 2.67
C LEU A 14 -12.41 -1.52 2.47
N GLY A 15 -12.88 -2.69 2.90
CA GLY A 15 -12.20 -3.99 2.73
C GLY A 15 -12.87 -5.08 3.54
N SER A 16 -12.40 -6.32 3.42
CA SER A 16 -12.89 -7.44 4.23
C SER A 16 -11.76 -8.48 4.42
N PRO A 17 -11.34 -8.76 5.69
CA PRO A 17 -11.72 -8.08 6.94
C PRO A 17 -11.10 -6.68 7.07
N ILE A 18 -11.76 -5.75 7.76
CA ILE A 18 -11.31 -4.35 7.87
C ILE A 18 -11.14 -3.86 9.31
N ALA A 19 -11.55 -4.64 10.29
CA ALA A 19 -11.60 -4.21 11.70
C ALA A 19 -10.25 -3.69 12.25
N HIS A 20 -9.14 -4.25 11.77
CA HIS A 20 -7.77 -3.90 12.18
C HIS A 20 -7.18 -2.67 11.49
N SER A 21 -7.86 -2.08 10.49
CA SER A 21 -7.31 -0.96 9.73
C SER A 21 -7.02 0.27 10.61
N LEU A 22 -5.82 0.82 10.48
CA LEU A 22 -5.38 2.05 11.12
C LEU A 22 -5.71 3.31 10.32
N SER A 23 -6.21 3.18 9.08
CA SER A 23 -6.54 4.35 8.24
C SER A 23 -7.42 5.37 8.95
N PRO A 24 -8.46 4.98 9.75
CA PRO A 24 -9.27 5.97 10.47
C PRO A 24 -8.46 6.77 11.50
N VAL A 25 -7.47 6.16 12.15
CA VAL A 25 -6.60 6.85 13.12
C VAL A 25 -5.75 7.89 12.41
N LEU A 26 -5.09 7.50 11.30
CA LEU A 26 -4.22 8.38 10.53
C LEU A 26 -4.98 9.57 9.94
N HIS A 27 -6.11 9.31 9.28
CA HIS A 27 -6.90 10.37 8.64
C HIS A 27 -7.50 11.34 9.66
N ARG A 28 -8.00 10.86 10.80
CA ARG A 28 -8.53 11.72 11.86
C ARG A 28 -7.44 12.60 12.48
N ALA A 29 -6.22 12.07 12.66
CA ALA A 29 -5.08 12.87 13.11
C ALA A 29 -4.76 13.97 12.10
N ALA A 30 -4.76 13.65 10.80
CA ALA A 30 -4.58 14.64 9.74
C ALA A 30 -5.67 15.70 9.74
N TYR A 31 -6.93 15.31 9.88
CA TYR A 31 -8.06 16.24 9.90
C TYR A 31 -7.99 17.20 11.10
N ALA A 32 -7.60 16.68 12.27
CA ALA A 32 -7.42 17.51 13.47
C ALA A 32 -6.32 18.57 13.27
N GLU A 33 -5.15 18.17 12.74
CA GLU A 33 -4.02 19.08 12.51
C GLU A 33 -4.31 20.12 11.41
N LEU A 34 -5.07 19.72 10.38
CA LEU A 34 -5.49 20.60 9.28
C LEU A 34 -6.68 21.52 9.64
N GLY A 35 -7.24 21.42 10.86
CA GLY A 35 -8.40 22.19 11.27
C GLY A 35 -9.70 21.80 10.56
N LEU A 36 -9.79 20.58 10.04
CA LEU A 36 -10.95 20.05 9.31
C LEU A 36 -11.97 19.41 10.28
N ALA A 37 -12.51 20.22 11.21
CA ALA A 37 -13.37 19.76 12.30
C ALA A 37 -14.67 19.07 11.86
N HIS A 38 -15.12 19.30 10.62
CA HIS A 38 -16.34 18.72 10.07
C HIS A 38 -16.09 17.45 9.23
N TRP A 39 -14.81 17.04 9.10
CA TRP A 39 -14.47 15.88 8.31
C TRP A 39 -14.59 14.60 9.15
N GLU A 40 -15.17 13.58 8.54
CA GLU A 40 -15.35 12.26 9.11
C GLU A 40 -14.58 11.22 8.29
N TYR A 41 -13.86 10.35 8.98
CA TYR A 41 -13.27 9.17 8.34
C TYR A 41 -13.76 7.89 9.02
N GLY A 42 -14.49 7.10 8.26
CA GLY A 42 -15.11 5.86 8.69
C GLY A 42 -14.33 4.60 8.31
N ARG A 43 -14.92 3.47 8.66
CA ARG A 43 -14.48 2.12 8.30
C ARG A 43 -15.71 1.28 8.03
N HIS A 44 -15.75 0.63 6.86
CA HIS A 44 -16.86 -0.24 6.49
C HIS A 44 -16.31 -1.57 5.99
N GLU A 45 -16.84 -2.66 6.54
CA GLU A 45 -16.55 -3.99 6.02
C GLU A 45 -17.38 -4.21 4.76
N VAL A 46 -16.69 -4.33 3.64
CA VAL A 46 -17.28 -4.50 2.31
C VAL A 46 -16.43 -5.52 1.56
N ASP A 47 -17.06 -6.54 1.03
CA ASP A 47 -16.46 -7.51 0.12
C ASP A 47 -16.75 -7.15 -1.35
N GLU A 48 -16.26 -7.96 -2.28
CA GLU A 48 -16.45 -7.73 -3.72
C GLU A 48 -17.93 -7.75 -4.14
N ALA A 49 -18.74 -8.60 -3.50
CA ALA A 49 -20.16 -8.74 -3.82
C ALA A 49 -20.99 -7.53 -3.35
N ALA A 50 -20.65 -6.97 -2.19
CA ALA A 50 -21.33 -5.83 -1.61
C ALA A 50 -20.89 -4.49 -2.21
N LEU A 51 -19.68 -4.42 -2.82
CA LEU A 51 -19.08 -3.18 -3.30
C LEU A 51 -19.99 -2.38 -4.27
N PRO A 52 -20.62 -2.97 -5.31
CA PRO A 52 -21.47 -2.19 -6.22
C PRO A 52 -22.64 -1.51 -5.50
N GLY A 53 -23.29 -2.23 -4.58
CA GLY A 53 -24.40 -1.71 -3.78
C GLY A 53 -23.96 -0.57 -2.84
N PHE A 54 -22.79 -0.73 -2.20
CA PHE A 54 -22.20 0.31 -1.37
C PHE A 54 -21.92 1.58 -2.18
N MET A 55 -21.26 1.43 -3.33
CA MET A 55 -20.94 2.55 -4.23
C MET A 55 -22.17 3.27 -4.77
N ALA A 56 -23.25 2.55 -5.04
CA ALA A 56 -24.52 3.12 -5.50
C ALA A 56 -25.26 3.91 -4.40
N GLY A 57 -25.05 3.55 -3.13
CA GLY A 57 -25.68 4.23 -1.97
C GLY A 57 -24.97 5.51 -1.53
N LEU A 58 -23.82 5.88 -2.13
CA LEU A 58 -23.07 7.07 -1.76
C LEU A 58 -23.77 8.34 -2.27
N ASN A 59 -23.79 9.38 -1.43
CA ASN A 59 -24.37 10.68 -1.74
C ASN A 59 -23.28 11.77 -1.88
N GLY A 60 -23.70 13.00 -2.15
CA GLY A 60 -22.79 14.14 -2.36
C GLY A 60 -21.93 14.54 -1.15
N ALA A 61 -22.11 13.95 0.05
CA ALA A 61 -21.27 14.22 1.21
C ALA A 61 -19.93 13.48 1.19
N TRP A 62 -19.76 12.52 0.29
CA TRP A 62 -18.53 11.72 0.18
C TRP A 62 -17.46 12.42 -0.66
N ALA A 63 -16.26 12.53 -0.08
CA ALA A 63 -15.07 13.07 -0.73
C ALA A 63 -14.20 11.97 -1.33
N GLY A 64 -14.14 10.80 -0.68
CA GLY A 64 -13.31 9.71 -1.19
C GLY A 64 -13.42 8.42 -0.39
N LEU A 65 -12.78 7.38 -0.93
CA LEU A 65 -12.67 6.06 -0.32
C LEU A 65 -11.24 5.56 -0.41
N SER A 66 -10.73 4.99 0.68
CA SER A 66 -9.53 4.17 0.66
C SER A 66 -9.93 2.71 0.52
N LEU A 67 -9.24 1.95 -0.31
CA LEU A 67 -9.57 0.56 -0.60
C LEU A 67 -8.42 -0.36 -0.25
N THR A 68 -8.74 -1.45 0.44
CA THR A 68 -7.81 -2.54 0.68
C THR A 68 -8.36 -3.87 0.15
N MET A 69 -7.72 -4.97 0.50
CA MET A 69 -8.15 -6.31 0.11
C MET A 69 -9.64 -6.55 0.48
N PRO A 70 -10.45 -7.16 -0.42
CA PRO A 70 -10.12 -7.62 -1.77
C PRO A 70 -10.43 -6.61 -2.88
N LEU A 71 -10.74 -5.34 -2.55
CA LEU A 71 -11.47 -4.39 -3.38
C LEU A 71 -10.65 -3.64 -4.44
N LYS A 72 -9.31 -3.63 -4.36
CA LYS A 72 -8.46 -2.78 -5.22
C LYS A 72 -8.62 -3.01 -6.73
N ARG A 73 -9.00 -4.22 -7.14
CA ARG A 73 -9.35 -4.55 -8.54
C ARG A 73 -10.84 -4.46 -8.81
N ALA A 74 -11.64 -4.93 -7.85
CA ALA A 74 -13.09 -5.00 -7.99
C ALA A 74 -13.74 -3.63 -8.20
N VAL A 75 -13.13 -2.54 -7.72
CA VAL A 75 -13.65 -1.19 -7.87
C VAL A 75 -13.47 -0.62 -9.28
N ILE A 76 -12.48 -1.06 -10.04
CA ILE A 76 -12.10 -0.47 -11.35
C ILE A 76 -13.30 -0.32 -12.30
N PRO A 77 -14.15 -1.35 -12.52
CA PRO A 77 -15.30 -1.22 -13.43
C PRO A 77 -16.41 -0.29 -12.92
N LEU A 78 -16.32 0.20 -11.68
CA LEU A 78 -17.30 1.10 -11.05
C LEU A 78 -16.85 2.57 -11.10
N LEU A 79 -15.70 2.86 -11.72
CA LEU A 79 -15.09 4.19 -11.80
C LEU A 79 -15.28 4.81 -13.18
N ASP A 80 -15.38 6.15 -13.21
CA ASP A 80 -15.48 6.94 -14.44
C ASP A 80 -14.11 7.20 -15.09
N ALA A 81 -13.04 7.20 -14.27
CA ALA A 81 -11.68 7.33 -14.73
C ALA A 81 -10.70 6.65 -13.75
N VAL A 82 -9.60 6.17 -14.28
CA VAL A 82 -8.49 5.56 -13.51
C VAL A 82 -7.20 6.20 -13.97
N SER A 83 -6.33 6.58 -13.02
CA SER A 83 -5.02 7.13 -13.36
C SER A 83 -4.15 6.11 -14.11
N ASP A 84 -3.24 6.58 -14.95
CA ASP A 84 -2.28 5.70 -15.66
C ASP A 84 -1.48 4.84 -14.67
N THR A 85 -1.13 5.40 -13.51
CA THR A 85 -0.44 4.69 -12.44
C THR A 85 -1.25 3.51 -11.92
N ALA A 86 -2.52 3.71 -11.58
CA ALA A 86 -3.39 2.65 -11.08
C ALA A 86 -3.74 1.63 -12.17
N ALA A 87 -3.94 2.08 -13.41
CA ALA A 87 -4.23 1.24 -14.56
C ALA A 87 -3.06 0.29 -14.89
N SER A 88 -1.81 0.77 -14.80
CA SER A 88 -0.62 -0.02 -15.11
C SER A 88 -0.45 -1.26 -14.20
N VAL A 89 -0.96 -1.20 -12.97
CA VAL A 89 -0.90 -2.28 -11.97
C VAL A 89 -2.26 -2.94 -11.70
N GLU A 90 -3.32 -2.47 -12.37
CA GLU A 90 -4.68 -2.96 -12.18
C GLU A 90 -5.10 -2.95 -10.69
N ALA A 91 -4.75 -1.88 -9.99
CA ALA A 91 -5.03 -1.75 -8.56
C ALA A 91 -5.30 -0.30 -8.17
N VAL A 92 -6.51 -0.03 -7.69
CA VAL A 92 -6.94 1.26 -7.15
C VAL A 92 -7.07 1.13 -5.63
N ASN A 93 -6.29 1.91 -4.88
CA ASN A 93 -6.42 1.99 -3.41
C ASN A 93 -7.10 3.28 -2.95
N THR A 94 -7.33 4.23 -3.86
CA THR A 94 -7.91 5.55 -3.57
C THR A 94 -8.95 5.89 -4.60
N VAL A 95 -10.16 6.22 -4.16
CA VAL A 95 -11.22 6.79 -5.01
C VAL A 95 -11.51 8.19 -4.52
N VAL A 96 -11.55 9.15 -5.44
CA VAL A 96 -11.91 10.53 -5.16
C VAL A 96 -13.19 10.87 -5.93
N PHE A 97 -14.12 11.54 -5.27
CA PHE A 97 -15.34 12.04 -5.87
C PHE A 97 -15.13 13.50 -6.27
N THR A 98 -15.15 13.75 -7.57
CA THR A 98 -14.98 15.11 -8.12
C THR A 98 -16.24 15.96 -7.94
N GLU A 99 -16.13 17.27 -8.07
CA GLU A 99 -17.27 18.21 -7.86
C GLU A 99 -18.45 17.91 -8.79
N ASP A 100 -18.18 17.45 -10.01
CA ASP A 100 -19.18 17.03 -10.99
C ASP A 100 -19.76 15.64 -10.73
N GLY A 101 -19.37 15.00 -9.61
CA GLY A 101 -19.90 13.69 -9.17
C GLY A 101 -19.20 12.49 -9.78
N ARG A 102 -18.16 12.67 -10.59
CA ARG A 102 -17.38 11.56 -11.17
C ARG A 102 -16.54 10.86 -10.10
N ARG A 103 -16.26 9.59 -10.33
CA ARG A 103 -15.45 8.70 -9.48
C ARG A 103 -14.11 8.48 -10.16
N THR A 104 -13.05 9.02 -9.61
CA THR A 104 -11.69 8.85 -10.14
C THR A 104 -10.88 7.95 -9.23
N GLY A 105 -10.18 6.98 -9.81
CA GLY A 105 -9.36 6.01 -9.09
C GLY A 105 -7.88 6.26 -9.24
N ASP A 106 -7.13 6.12 -8.15
CA ASP A 106 -5.68 6.24 -8.12
C ASP A 106 -5.02 5.15 -7.27
N ASN A 107 -3.69 5.04 -7.37
CA ASN A 107 -2.88 4.14 -6.55
C ASN A 107 -1.81 4.94 -5.80
N THR A 108 -2.06 5.20 -4.52
CA THR A 108 -1.12 5.88 -3.62
C THR A 108 -0.11 4.94 -2.96
N ASP A 109 -0.26 3.60 -3.10
CA ASP A 109 0.74 2.65 -2.57
C ASP A 109 2.09 2.82 -3.26
N ILE A 110 2.11 3.03 -4.58
CA ILE A 110 3.34 3.14 -5.35
C ILE A 110 4.20 4.32 -4.88
N PRO A 111 3.72 5.57 -4.89
CA PRO A 111 4.47 6.69 -4.36
C PRO A 111 4.73 6.57 -2.84
N GLY A 112 3.82 5.93 -2.09
CA GLY A 112 3.99 5.65 -0.67
C GLY A 112 5.18 4.71 -0.39
N MET A 113 5.32 3.63 -1.15
CA MET A 113 6.48 2.73 -1.06
C MET A 113 7.79 3.45 -1.37
N LEU A 114 7.81 4.26 -2.42
CA LEU A 114 8.99 5.03 -2.79
C LEU A 114 9.40 6.02 -1.70
N ALA A 115 8.43 6.67 -1.08
CA ALA A 115 8.68 7.60 0.01
C ALA A 115 9.23 6.88 1.25
N ALA A 116 8.63 5.76 1.65
CA ALA A 116 9.09 4.95 2.77
C ALA A 116 10.52 4.42 2.55
N LEU A 117 10.84 3.95 1.35
CA LEU A 117 12.19 3.49 0.99
C LEU A 117 13.20 4.63 1.03
N ARG A 118 12.85 5.82 0.51
CA ARG A 118 13.73 6.99 0.52
C ARG A 118 14.06 7.47 1.93
N GLU A 119 13.11 7.44 2.86
CA GLU A 119 13.36 7.77 4.27
C GLU A 119 14.41 6.86 4.91
N ARG A 120 14.53 5.62 4.44
CA ARG A 120 15.53 4.65 4.88
C ARG A 120 16.80 4.66 4.02
N GLY A 121 16.97 5.67 3.15
CA GLY A 121 18.16 5.84 2.33
C GLY A 121 18.20 4.97 1.06
N VAL A 122 17.13 4.23 0.75
CA VAL A 122 17.05 3.41 -0.46
C VAL A 122 16.55 4.27 -1.62
N GLN A 123 17.46 4.73 -2.47
CA GLN A 123 17.13 5.55 -3.66
C GLN A 123 17.23 4.74 -4.95
N GLN A 124 18.15 3.80 -5.02
CA GLN A 124 18.40 2.93 -6.16
C GLN A 124 18.97 1.60 -5.68
N VAL A 125 18.64 0.51 -6.37
CA VAL A 125 19.19 -0.82 -6.11
C VAL A 125 19.53 -1.54 -7.43
N GLU A 126 20.56 -2.39 -7.39
CA GLU A 126 20.96 -3.19 -8.55
C GLU A 126 20.00 -4.35 -8.80
N GLN A 127 19.46 -4.92 -7.73
CA GLN A 127 18.54 -6.06 -7.78
C GLN A 127 17.52 -5.95 -6.65
N ALA A 128 16.35 -6.55 -6.84
CA ALA A 128 15.33 -6.65 -5.81
C ALA A 128 14.62 -8.00 -5.86
N ALA A 129 14.06 -8.38 -4.73
CA ALA A 129 13.18 -9.54 -4.65
C ALA A 129 11.80 -9.15 -4.13
N VAL A 130 10.75 -9.78 -4.66
CA VAL A 130 9.37 -9.63 -4.19
C VAL A 130 8.85 -10.97 -3.72
N LEU A 131 8.39 -11.05 -2.48
CA LEU A 131 7.72 -12.20 -1.91
C LEU A 131 6.20 -11.99 -2.03
N GLY A 132 5.55 -12.72 -2.94
CA GLY A 132 4.12 -12.63 -3.20
C GLY A 132 3.76 -12.12 -4.60
N ALA A 133 2.45 -12.11 -4.91
CA ALA A 133 1.93 -11.74 -6.24
C ALA A 133 0.48 -11.21 -6.16
N GLY A 134 0.16 -10.41 -5.16
CA GLY A 134 -1.14 -9.74 -5.00
C GLY A 134 -1.13 -8.30 -5.55
N ALA A 135 -2.19 -7.55 -5.29
CA ALA A 135 -2.29 -6.13 -5.70
C ALA A 135 -1.15 -5.27 -5.09
N THR A 136 -0.70 -5.57 -3.87
CA THR A 136 0.44 -4.87 -3.28
C THR A 136 1.76 -5.25 -3.96
N ALA A 137 1.89 -6.51 -4.45
CA ALA A 137 3.07 -6.92 -5.22
C ALA A 137 3.14 -6.22 -6.59
N SER A 138 2.01 -6.00 -7.28
CA SER A 138 2.01 -5.21 -8.51
C SER A 138 2.40 -3.75 -8.27
N SER A 139 1.93 -3.15 -7.17
CA SER A 139 2.38 -1.81 -6.74
C SER A 139 3.87 -1.78 -6.39
N ALA A 140 4.39 -2.85 -5.77
CA ALA A 140 5.83 -2.98 -5.50
C ALA A 140 6.66 -3.05 -6.78
N LEU A 141 6.21 -3.81 -7.79
CA LEU A 141 6.88 -3.82 -9.11
C LEU A 141 6.90 -2.43 -9.75
N ALA A 142 5.79 -1.68 -9.67
CA ALA A 142 5.74 -0.32 -10.20
C ALA A 142 6.65 0.66 -9.42
N ALA A 143 6.81 0.48 -8.11
CA ALA A 143 7.81 1.22 -7.35
C ALA A 143 9.22 0.83 -7.77
N LEU A 144 9.49 -0.47 -7.90
CA LEU A 144 10.79 -1.00 -8.31
C LEU A 144 11.17 -0.59 -9.74
N SER A 145 10.21 -0.39 -10.66
CA SER A 145 10.51 0.11 -12.01
C SER A 145 11.20 1.47 -12.01
N ARG A 146 11.11 2.21 -10.91
CA ARG A 146 11.70 3.56 -10.77
C ARG A 146 13.05 3.56 -10.04
N ILE A 147 13.39 2.48 -9.33
CA ILE A 147 14.57 2.44 -8.45
C ILE A 147 15.45 1.21 -8.65
N CYS A 148 14.96 0.14 -9.30
CA CYS A 148 15.76 -1.05 -9.58
C CYS A 148 16.29 -0.98 -11.00
N VAL A 149 17.63 -0.96 -11.16
CA VAL A 149 18.27 -0.85 -12.47
C VAL A 149 18.51 -2.20 -13.15
N GLY A 150 18.43 -3.29 -12.39
CA GLY A 150 18.62 -4.65 -12.91
C GLY A 150 17.35 -5.48 -12.83
N GLU A 151 17.48 -6.74 -12.44
CA GLU A 151 16.38 -7.70 -12.44
C GLU A 151 15.64 -7.74 -11.09
N VAL A 152 14.33 -7.87 -11.13
CA VAL A 152 13.48 -8.20 -9.99
C VAL A 152 13.12 -9.68 -10.01
N THR A 153 13.40 -10.41 -8.93
CA THR A 153 12.94 -11.80 -8.79
C THR A 153 11.69 -11.88 -7.93
N ALA A 154 10.59 -12.37 -8.50
CA ALA A 154 9.34 -12.59 -7.77
C ALA A 154 9.18 -14.06 -7.36
N TYR A 155 9.01 -14.32 -6.05
CA TYR A 155 8.80 -15.65 -5.50
C TYR A 155 7.31 -15.89 -5.29
N VAL A 156 6.77 -16.89 -5.97
CA VAL A 156 5.32 -17.11 -6.07
C VAL A 156 4.94 -18.60 -5.94
N ARG A 157 3.70 -18.88 -5.55
CA ARG A 157 3.22 -20.25 -5.27
C ARG A 157 2.57 -20.96 -6.46
N SER A 158 2.34 -20.27 -7.59
CA SER A 158 1.67 -20.87 -8.73
C SER A 158 2.12 -20.31 -10.07
N ALA A 159 1.99 -21.11 -11.11
CA ALA A 159 2.31 -20.69 -12.48
C ALA A 159 1.44 -19.50 -12.96
N ALA A 160 0.17 -19.43 -12.53
CA ALA A 160 -0.72 -18.32 -12.83
C ALA A 160 -0.19 -17.01 -12.23
N ARG A 161 0.22 -17.02 -10.95
CA ARG A 161 0.83 -15.85 -10.30
C ARG A 161 2.18 -15.47 -10.90
N ALA A 162 2.96 -16.45 -11.34
CA ALA A 162 4.20 -16.19 -12.08
C ALA A 162 3.93 -15.47 -13.41
N ALA A 163 2.91 -15.90 -14.15
CA ALA A 163 2.51 -15.25 -15.40
C ALA A 163 2.03 -13.80 -15.17
N GLU A 164 1.21 -13.57 -14.12
CA GLU A 164 0.76 -12.23 -13.75
C GLU A 164 1.95 -11.30 -13.45
N MET A 165 2.91 -11.76 -12.64
CA MET A 165 4.09 -10.95 -12.26
C MET A 165 4.94 -10.59 -13.48
N ARG A 166 5.15 -11.52 -14.41
CA ARG A 166 5.85 -11.22 -15.67
C ARG A 166 5.07 -10.24 -16.55
N GLY A 167 3.75 -10.42 -16.66
CA GLY A 167 2.90 -9.50 -17.43
C GLY A 167 2.93 -8.07 -16.87
N TRP A 168 2.97 -7.89 -15.55
CA TRP A 168 3.19 -6.56 -14.98
C TRP A 168 4.60 -6.03 -15.25
N GLY A 169 5.62 -6.90 -15.16
CA GLY A 169 6.99 -6.53 -15.53
C GLY A 169 7.08 -5.98 -16.95
N GLU A 170 6.48 -6.68 -17.93
CA GLU A 170 6.42 -6.25 -19.32
C GLU A 170 5.74 -4.89 -19.48
N ARG A 171 4.57 -4.69 -18.85
CA ARG A 171 3.84 -3.41 -18.91
C ARG A 171 4.59 -2.25 -18.26
N LEU A 172 5.34 -2.53 -17.19
CA LEU A 172 6.08 -1.54 -16.41
C LEU A 172 7.52 -1.31 -16.91
N GLY A 173 7.96 -2.07 -17.91
CA GLY A 173 9.34 -2.00 -18.43
C GLY A 173 10.40 -2.50 -17.44
N VAL A 174 10.02 -3.44 -16.56
CA VAL A 174 10.90 -4.05 -15.54
C VAL A 174 11.22 -5.49 -15.93
N SER A 175 12.50 -5.86 -15.87
CA SER A 175 12.90 -7.26 -16.02
C SER A 175 12.46 -8.05 -14.79
N VAL A 176 11.47 -8.94 -14.96
CA VAL A 176 10.94 -9.77 -13.88
C VAL A 176 11.23 -11.24 -14.16
N ARG A 177 12.06 -11.85 -13.33
CA ARG A 177 12.19 -13.29 -13.22
C ARG A 177 11.23 -13.82 -12.13
N THR A 178 10.67 -15.00 -12.36
CA THR A 178 9.84 -15.65 -11.36
C THR A 178 10.47 -16.94 -10.87
N ALA A 179 10.34 -17.21 -9.58
CA ALA A 179 10.83 -18.42 -8.92
C ALA A 179 9.72 -19.05 -8.08
N ASP A 180 9.79 -20.37 -7.90
CA ASP A 180 8.88 -21.08 -7.01
C ASP A 180 9.08 -20.69 -5.54
N TRP A 181 8.00 -20.65 -4.79
CA TRP A 181 8.00 -20.28 -3.36
C TRP A 181 8.94 -21.14 -2.51
N SER A 182 9.15 -22.41 -2.86
CA SER A 182 10.09 -23.30 -2.14
C SER A 182 11.53 -22.78 -2.15
N ARG A 183 11.85 -21.84 -3.04
CA ARG A 183 13.15 -21.18 -3.14
C ARG A 183 13.16 -19.78 -2.55
N ALA A 184 12.12 -19.37 -1.82
CA ALA A 184 11.93 -17.99 -1.36
C ALA A 184 13.08 -17.49 -0.46
N ALA A 185 13.80 -18.36 0.24
CA ALA A 185 14.97 -17.98 1.01
C ALA A 185 16.10 -17.34 0.14
N ALA A 186 16.18 -17.68 -1.14
CA ALA A 186 17.15 -17.06 -2.05
C ALA A 186 16.83 -15.58 -2.35
N ALA A 187 15.62 -15.09 -2.00
CA ALA A 187 15.30 -13.67 -2.06
C ALA A 187 16.22 -12.82 -1.21
N PHE A 188 16.78 -13.38 -0.14
CA PHE A 188 17.57 -12.66 0.86
C PHE A 188 19.01 -12.34 0.39
N GLU A 189 19.39 -12.82 -0.77
CA GLU A 189 20.62 -12.43 -1.47
C GLU A 189 20.47 -11.05 -2.15
N ALA A 190 19.23 -10.59 -2.38
CA ALA A 190 18.98 -9.29 -2.99
C ALA A 190 19.19 -8.14 -1.98
N PRO A 191 19.75 -6.99 -2.41
CA PRO A 191 19.93 -5.82 -1.55
C PRO A 191 18.60 -5.23 -1.05
N LEU A 192 17.49 -5.47 -1.74
CA LEU A 192 16.14 -5.08 -1.32
C LEU A 192 15.18 -6.25 -1.48
N VAL A 193 14.51 -6.60 -0.40
CA VAL A 193 13.42 -7.60 -0.36
C VAL A 193 12.12 -6.91 0.04
N ILE A 194 11.08 -7.06 -0.78
CA ILE A 194 9.73 -6.55 -0.46
C ILE A 194 8.81 -7.74 -0.19
N ALA A 195 8.38 -7.90 1.06
CA ALA A 195 7.43 -8.94 1.46
C ALA A 195 5.99 -8.39 1.42
N THR A 196 5.16 -8.98 0.55
CA THR A 196 3.76 -8.57 0.31
C THR A 196 2.76 -9.69 0.63
N THR A 197 3.19 -10.68 1.38
CA THR A 197 2.39 -11.86 1.73
C THR A 197 1.56 -11.65 3.00
N PRO A 198 0.49 -12.41 3.21
CA PRO A 198 -0.23 -12.41 4.48
C PRO A 198 0.65 -12.81 5.67
N ALA A 199 0.23 -12.42 6.88
CA ALA A 199 0.91 -12.77 8.13
C ALA A 199 1.16 -14.27 8.25
N GLY A 200 2.30 -14.64 8.84
CA GLY A 200 2.73 -16.02 9.03
C GLY A 200 3.32 -16.70 7.79
N THR A 201 3.12 -16.15 6.59
CA THR A 201 3.59 -16.79 5.34
C THR A 201 5.12 -16.87 5.24
N THR A 202 5.82 -15.89 5.80
CA THR A 202 7.28 -15.77 5.75
C THR A 202 7.98 -16.28 7.01
N ASP A 203 7.25 -16.74 8.03
CA ASP A 203 7.82 -17.10 9.33
C ASP A 203 8.91 -18.19 9.22
N ALA A 204 8.65 -19.23 8.40
CA ALA A 204 9.62 -20.29 8.17
C ALA A 204 10.90 -19.83 7.48
N LEU A 205 10.86 -18.68 6.80
CA LEU A 205 12.04 -18.11 6.12
C LEU A 205 12.99 -17.38 7.08
N ALA A 206 12.53 -17.00 8.27
CA ALA A 206 13.32 -16.24 9.24
C ALA A 206 14.66 -16.92 9.60
N ALA A 207 14.69 -18.26 9.65
CA ALA A 207 15.91 -19.01 9.92
C ALA A 207 16.96 -18.90 8.81
N ALA A 208 16.57 -18.51 7.59
CA ALA A 208 17.45 -18.38 6.44
C ALA A 208 18.01 -16.95 6.23
N VAL A 209 17.69 -16.00 7.12
CA VAL A 209 18.23 -14.63 7.03
C VAL A 209 19.74 -14.66 7.15
N PRO A 210 20.50 -14.09 6.17
CA PRO A 210 21.96 -14.12 6.18
C PRO A 210 22.56 -13.23 7.28
N GLU A 211 23.86 -13.36 7.53
CA GLU A 211 24.55 -12.56 8.55
C GLU A 211 24.63 -11.06 8.22
N GLN A 212 24.53 -10.71 6.95
CA GLN A 212 24.56 -9.33 6.46
C GLN A 212 23.40 -9.15 5.45
N PRO A 213 22.16 -9.07 5.93
CA PRO A 213 21.03 -8.86 5.06
C PRO A 213 20.98 -7.41 4.57
N GLY A 214 20.41 -7.20 3.38
CA GLY A 214 20.14 -5.86 2.86
C GLY A 214 18.98 -5.16 3.58
N THR A 215 18.09 -4.55 2.81
CA THR A 215 16.86 -3.92 3.33
C THR A 215 15.68 -4.86 3.13
N LEU A 216 14.91 -5.10 4.19
CA LEU A 216 13.61 -5.73 4.14
C LEU A 216 12.53 -4.65 4.18
N PHE A 217 11.61 -4.65 3.22
CA PHE A 217 10.36 -3.93 3.30
C PHE A 217 9.22 -4.94 3.51
N ASP A 218 8.73 -5.05 4.73
CA ASP A 218 7.57 -5.89 5.05
C ASP A 218 6.32 -5.02 5.14
N VAL A 219 5.35 -5.25 4.26
CA VAL A 219 4.14 -4.40 4.17
C VAL A 219 3.14 -4.64 5.30
N LEU A 220 3.41 -5.57 6.19
CA LEU A 220 2.58 -5.82 7.36
C LEU A 220 2.87 -4.81 8.48
N TYR A 221 1.82 -4.39 9.17
CA TYR A 221 1.90 -3.61 10.40
C TYR A 221 1.18 -4.29 11.57
N GLU A 222 0.53 -5.42 11.31
CA GLU A 222 -0.14 -6.26 12.33
C GLU A 222 -0.19 -7.72 11.86
N PRO A 223 0.43 -8.66 12.62
CA PRO A 223 1.31 -8.41 13.77
C PRO A 223 2.59 -7.67 13.39
N TRP A 224 3.15 -6.87 14.33
CA TRP A 224 4.41 -6.18 14.12
C TRP A 224 5.27 -6.16 15.40
N PRO A 225 6.60 -6.39 15.31
CA PRO A 225 7.30 -6.85 14.10
C PRO A 225 6.91 -8.27 13.70
N THR A 226 7.01 -8.60 12.40
CA THR A 226 6.85 -9.97 11.93
C THR A 226 8.04 -10.83 12.36
N THR A 227 7.90 -12.16 12.34
CA THR A 227 9.01 -13.08 12.63
C THR A 227 10.19 -12.83 11.70
N LEU A 228 9.93 -12.57 10.41
CA LEU A 228 10.97 -12.24 9.43
C LEU A 228 11.63 -10.90 9.74
N ALA A 229 10.86 -9.85 10.02
CA ALA A 229 11.38 -8.52 10.36
C ALA A 229 12.25 -8.56 11.62
N THR A 230 11.85 -9.32 12.65
CA THR A 230 12.62 -9.54 13.87
C THR A 230 13.97 -10.21 13.56
N ALA A 231 13.95 -11.30 12.78
CA ALA A 231 15.18 -11.99 12.40
C ALA A 231 16.12 -11.12 11.56
N TRP A 232 15.54 -10.31 10.67
CA TRP A 232 16.30 -9.38 9.81
C TRP A 232 17.02 -8.31 10.62
N GLY A 233 16.30 -7.64 11.53
CA GLY A 233 16.88 -6.63 12.42
C GLY A 233 17.93 -7.20 13.37
N ALA A 234 17.73 -8.43 13.89
CA ALA A 234 18.70 -9.13 14.74
C ALA A 234 20.06 -9.39 14.05
N ARG A 235 20.07 -9.44 12.71
CA ARG A 235 21.28 -9.56 11.86
C ARG A 235 21.83 -8.21 11.40
N GLY A 236 21.29 -7.08 11.91
CA GLY A 236 21.72 -5.73 11.55
C GLY A 236 21.19 -5.22 10.21
N GLY A 237 20.26 -5.92 9.55
CA GLY A 237 19.63 -5.47 8.34
C GLY A 237 18.63 -4.33 8.57
N ALA A 238 18.49 -3.44 7.59
CA ALA A 238 17.47 -2.39 7.65
C ALA A 238 16.06 -2.96 7.44
N VAL A 239 15.11 -2.47 8.22
CA VAL A 239 13.71 -2.89 8.11
C VAL A 239 12.81 -1.67 7.90
N VAL A 240 11.98 -1.73 6.87
CA VAL A 240 10.87 -0.80 6.60
C VAL A 240 9.57 -1.53 6.91
N GLY A 241 8.73 -0.98 7.76
CA GLY A 241 7.49 -1.62 8.18
C GLY A 241 6.27 -1.18 7.39
N GLY A 242 5.20 -1.96 7.52
CA GLY A 242 3.93 -1.65 6.87
C GLY A 242 3.30 -0.34 7.35
N LEU A 243 3.62 0.13 8.57
CA LEU A 243 3.17 1.43 9.04
C LEU A 243 3.78 2.57 8.22
N ASP A 244 5.06 2.46 7.82
CA ASP A 244 5.71 3.47 6.96
C ASP A 244 4.95 3.58 5.62
N LEU A 245 4.62 2.45 4.97
CA LEU A 245 3.79 2.45 3.78
C LEU A 245 2.41 3.06 4.03
N LEU A 246 1.76 2.61 5.10
CA LEU A 246 0.39 3.03 5.43
C LEU A 246 0.31 4.54 5.66
N VAL A 247 1.30 5.14 6.32
CA VAL A 247 1.36 6.59 6.56
C VAL A 247 1.59 7.34 5.25
N HIS A 248 2.62 6.97 4.48
CA HIS A 248 2.95 7.70 3.25
C HIS A 248 1.83 7.65 2.20
N GLN A 249 1.17 6.51 2.02
CA GLN A 249 0.04 6.43 1.10
C GLN A 249 -1.19 7.19 1.61
N ALA A 250 -1.41 7.23 2.95
CA ALA A 250 -2.51 7.97 3.54
C ALA A 250 -2.33 9.49 3.47
N VAL A 251 -1.09 9.99 3.55
CA VAL A 251 -0.76 11.41 3.28
C VAL A 251 -1.32 11.83 1.93
N LEU A 252 -1.02 11.08 0.88
CA LEU A 252 -1.51 11.37 -0.47
C LEU A 252 -3.04 11.24 -0.58
N GLN A 253 -3.64 10.29 0.14
CA GLN A 253 -5.10 10.16 0.20
C GLN A 253 -5.75 11.38 0.86
N VAL A 254 -5.19 11.86 1.98
CA VAL A 254 -5.67 13.09 2.64
C VAL A 254 -5.59 14.26 1.67
N GLU A 255 -4.47 14.45 0.98
CA GLU A 255 -4.28 15.54 0.02
C GLU A 255 -5.29 15.48 -1.14
N GLN A 256 -5.46 14.28 -1.72
CA GLN A 256 -6.39 14.10 -2.85
C GLN A 256 -7.86 14.29 -2.45
N MET A 257 -8.25 13.77 -1.28
CA MET A 257 -9.65 13.84 -0.81
C MET A 257 -10.05 15.21 -0.28
N THR A 258 -9.11 15.92 0.37
CA THR A 258 -9.40 17.20 1.05
C THR A 258 -8.97 18.42 0.25
N GLY A 259 -8.10 18.26 -0.74
CA GLY A 259 -7.45 19.37 -1.45
C GLY A 259 -6.45 20.15 -0.59
N ARG A 260 -6.10 19.66 0.60
CA ARG A 260 -5.13 20.28 1.52
C ARG A 260 -3.76 19.63 1.40
N SER A 261 -2.74 20.38 1.06
CA SER A 261 -1.35 19.94 0.92
C SER A 261 -0.39 20.99 1.50
N PRO A 262 0.69 20.58 2.21
CA PRO A 262 1.00 19.19 2.52
C PRO A 262 0.14 18.62 3.66
N ALA A 263 -0.18 17.33 3.60
CA ALA A 263 -0.79 16.64 4.73
C ALA A 263 0.24 16.43 5.86
N PRO A 264 -0.20 16.40 7.13
CA PRO A 264 0.68 16.40 8.30
C PRO A 264 1.26 15.01 8.59
N LEU A 265 2.30 14.60 7.86
CA LEU A 265 2.95 13.29 7.93
C LEU A 265 3.29 12.87 9.37
N GLU A 266 3.93 13.77 10.13
CA GLU A 266 4.42 13.45 11.49
C GLU A 266 3.26 13.20 12.48
N ALA A 267 2.20 14.00 12.41
CA ALA A 267 1.02 13.79 13.25
C ALA A 267 0.32 12.47 12.92
N MET A 268 0.24 12.12 11.62
CA MET A 268 -0.32 10.85 11.16
C MET A 268 0.52 9.67 11.65
N ARG A 269 1.85 9.75 11.52
CA ARG A 269 2.79 8.72 11.97
C ARG A 269 2.68 8.49 13.47
N ALA A 270 2.77 9.56 14.28
CA ALA A 270 2.66 9.48 15.73
C ALA A 270 1.34 8.85 16.18
N ALA A 271 0.23 9.19 15.52
CA ALA A 271 -1.07 8.59 15.81
C ALA A 271 -1.11 7.08 15.47
N GLY A 272 -0.49 6.67 14.36
CA GLY A 272 -0.38 5.26 13.97
C GLY A 272 0.47 4.45 14.94
N GLU A 273 1.63 4.97 15.35
CA GLU A 273 2.53 4.35 16.33
C GLU A 273 1.85 4.19 17.70
N ALA A 274 1.17 5.24 18.19
CA ALA A 274 0.43 5.18 19.45
C ALA A 274 -0.70 4.14 19.40
N ALA A 275 -1.41 4.04 18.26
CA ALA A 275 -2.46 3.05 18.09
C ALA A 275 -1.93 1.61 18.03
N LEU A 276 -0.75 1.36 17.45
CA LEU A 276 -0.11 0.05 17.49
C LEU A 276 0.40 -0.31 18.88
N ALA A 277 0.99 0.65 19.61
CA ALA A 277 1.48 0.41 20.96
C ALA A 277 0.37 0.11 21.99
N SER A 278 -0.89 0.45 21.66
CA SER A 278 -2.06 0.22 22.53
C SER A 278 -2.78 -1.11 22.29
N ARG A 279 -2.33 -1.92 21.32
CA ARG A 279 -2.88 -3.25 20.97
C ARG A 279 -2.14 -4.37 21.69
#